data_955c1803255bca812444e9bef9fc8a6e
#
_entry.id   955c1803255bca812444e9bef9fc8a6e
#
_cell.length_a   1.000
_cell.length_b   1.000
_cell.length_c   1.000
_cell.angle_alpha   90.00
_cell.angle_beta   90.00
_cell.angle_gamma   90.00
#
_symmetry.space_group_name_H-M   'P 1'
#
loop_
_entity.id
_entity.type
_entity.pdbx_description
1 polymer ?
#
loop_
_entity_poly.entity_id
_entity_poly.type
_entity_poly.pdbx_seq_one_letter_code
_entity_poly.pdbx_strand_id
1 'polypeptide(L)'
;MAALTDSCDRLVAELRRHALVIGEVTLTSGATAQYYVDAKRAILRPAGFGALGRLVAGEVAVRQATAVGGLTMGADPVACAALAAGADVKAFFVRKERKAHGLQRWVEGPPLDPGERCLVVEDVVTTGASTVAAIERIREEGLEIAGVLSVLDRLAGGGEAIERAAGAPYRALATIDDVYPERSDR
;
A
#
# COMPACT_ATOMS: atom_id res chain seq x y z
N MET A 1 9.95 19.42 -4.37
CA MET A 1 10.86 18.47 -3.73
C MET A 1 10.90 18.61 -2.20
N ALA A 2 11.20 19.78 -1.62
CA ALA A 2 11.25 19.96 -0.16
C ALA A 2 9.98 19.50 0.60
N ALA A 3 8.78 19.79 0.10
CA ALA A 3 7.52 19.40 0.75
C ALA A 3 7.27 17.86 0.77
N LEU A 4 7.78 17.13 -0.22
CA LEU A 4 7.69 15.67 -0.24
C LEU A 4 8.70 15.03 0.71
N THR A 5 9.90 15.60 0.83
CA THR A 5 10.90 15.16 1.82
C THR A 5 10.36 15.33 3.24
N ASP A 6 9.80 16.51 3.58
CA ASP A 6 9.15 16.73 4.88
C ASP A 6 8.00 15.74 5.15
N SER A 7 7.23 15.39 4.11
CA SER A 7 6.17 14.39 4.24
C SER A 7 6.71 12.98 4.49
N CYS A 8 7.83 12.60 3.85
CA CYS A 8 8.48 11.33 4.07
C CYS A 8 9.01 11.22 5.50
N ASP A 9 9.75 12.23 5.97
CA ASP A 9 10.30 12.29 7.33
C ASP A 9 9.19 12.21 8.38
N ARG A 10 8.07 12.92 8.14
CA ARG A 10 6.89 12.88 9.01
C ARG A 10 6.22 11.51 9.02
N LEU A 11 6.06 10.86 7.86
CA LEU A 11 5.50 9.51 7.78
C LEU A 11 6.36 8.51 8.55
N VAL A 12 7.68 8.53 8.36
CA VAL A 12 8.62 7.66 9.08
C VAL A 12 8.54 7.90 10.60
N ALA A 13 8.48 9.15 11.04
CA ALA A 13 8.34 9.49 12.46
C ALA A 13 7.02 8.93 13.06
N GLU A 14 5.90 9.03 12.34
CA GLU A 14 4.61 8.46 12.77
C GLU A 14 4.65 6.91 12.78
N LEU A 15 5.29 6.29 11.80
CA LEU A 15 5.46 4.83 11.76
C LEU A 15 6.31 4.35 12.94
N ARG A 16 7.44 4.99 13.22
CA ARG A 16 8.30 4.68 14.39
C ARG A 16 7.53 4.78 15.70
N ARG A 17 6.73 5.82 15.83
CA ARG A 17 6.00 6.12 17.07
C ARG A 17 4.81 5.20 17.33
N HIS A 18 4.12 4.75 16.27
CA HIS A 18 2.81 4.14 16.41
C HIS A 18 2.64 2.77 15.76
N ALA A 19 3.43 2.43 14.73
CA ALA A 19 3.23 1.20 13.97
C ALA A 19 3.92 -0.02 14.59
N LEU A 20 4.99 0.18 15.38
CA LEU A 20 5.74 -0.91 15.99
C LEU A 20 5.04 -1.47 17.23
N VAL A 21 4.93 -2.79 17.28
CA VAL A 21 4.57 -3.57 18.48
C VAL A 21 5.76 -4.45 18.80
N ILE A 22 6.53 -4.07 19.83
CA ILE A 22 7.72 -4.80 20.27
C ILE A 22 7.30 -5.84 21.31
N GLY A 23 7.80 -7.06 21.19
CA GLY A 23 7.49 -8.20 22.02
C GLY A 23 7.13 -9.43 21.21
N GLU A 24 6.97 -10.57 21.87
CA GLU A 24 6.59 -11.81 21.22
C GLU A 24 5.17 -11.71 20.64
N VAL A 25 5.05 -11.86 19.34
CA VAL A 25 3.78 -11.82 18.59
C VAL A 25 3.62 -13.08 17.76
N THR A 26 2.49 -13.76 17.89
CA THR A 26 2.14 -14.87 17.03
C THR A 26 1.59 -14.35 15.70
N LEU A 27 2.25 -14.69 14.59
CA LEU A 27 1.83 -14.33 13.25
C LEU A 27 0.66 -15.23 12.78
N THR A 28 -0.03 -14.81 11.73
CA THR A 28 -1.13 -15.59 11.12
C THR A 28 -0.68 -16.98 10.63
N SER A 29 0.61 -17.14 10.30
CA SER A 29 1.23 -18.43 9.94
C SER A 29 1.45 -19.37 11.13
N GLY A 30 1.22 -18.90 12.37
CA GLY A 30 1.55 -19.63 13.61
C GLY A 30 3.01 -19.44 14.07
N ALA A 31 3.86 -18.80 13.29
CA ALA A 31 5.24 -18.49 13.68
C ALA A 31 5.28 -17.35 14.70
N THR A 32 6.28 -17.37 15.59
CA THR A 32 6.52 -16.31 16.57
C THR A 32 7.51 -15.30 16.01
N ALA A 33 7.22 -14.01 16.18
CA ALA A 33 8.11 -12.89 15.84
C ALA A 33 8.34 -12.03 17.08
N GLN A 34 9.52 -11.39 17.17
CA GLN A 34 9.87 -10.49 18.27
C GLN A 34 9.31 -9.08 18.10
N TYR A 35 8.71 -8.79 16.97
CA TYR A 35 7.99 -7.56 16.71
C TYR A 35 6.95 -7.75 15.59
N TYR A 36 5.96 -6.88 15.58
CA TYR A 36 4.97 -6.78 14.52
C TYR A 36 4.84 -5.32 14.06
N VAL A 37 4.57 -5.12 12.78
CA VAL A 37 4.34 -3.79 12.22
C VAL A 37 2.89 -3.69 11.74
N ASP A 38 2.13 -2.78 12.32
CA ASP A 38 0.80 -2.40 11.88
C ASP A 38 0.81 -0.92 11.44
N ALA A 39 1.04 -0.70 10.16
CA ALA A 39 1.10 0.66 9.61
C ALA A 39 -0.22 1.43 9.80
N LYS A 40 -1.37 0.75 9.89
CA LYS A 40 -2.69 1.38 10.10
C LYS A 40 -2.75 2.18 11.40
N ARG A 41 -2.01 1.76 12.43
CA ARG A 41 -1.92 2.49 13.71
C ARG A 41 -1.28 3.87 13.57
N ALA A 42 -0.47 4.09 12.54
CA ALA A 42 0.18 5.36 12.21
C ALA A 42 -0.59 6.13 11.14
N ILE A 43 -0.89 5.48 10.00
CA ILE A 43 -1.49 6.14 8.84
C ILE A 43 -2.96 6.53 9.03
N LEU A 44 -3.66 5.97 10.00
CA LEU A 44 -5.02 6.38 10.38
C LEU A 44 -5.06 7.48 11.46
N ARG A 45 -3.91 8.13 11.72
CA ARG A 45 -3.83 9.33 12.57
C ARG A 45 -3.69 10.58 11.69
N PRO A 46 -4.17 11.76 12.13
CA PRO A 46 -4.20 12.95 11.29
C PRO A 46 -2.84 13.31 10.65
N ALA A 47 -1.74 13.24 11.42
CA ALA A 47 -0.41 13.57 10.94
C ALA A 47 0.10 12.55 9.91
N GLY A 48 -0.04 11.24 10.20
CA GLY A 48 0.33 10.15 9.32
C GLY A 48 -0.50 10.14 8.04
N PHE A 49 -1.83 10.29 8.16
CA PHE A 49 -2.75 10.32 7.03
C PHE A 49 -2.46 11.50 6.08
N GLY A 50 -2.24 12.69 6.63
CA GLY A 50 -1.93 13.88 5.82
C GLY A 50 -0.56 13.78 5.12
N ALA A 51 0.45 13.20 5.78
CA ALA A 51 1.76 12.95 5.16
C ALA A 51 1.66 11.90 4.04
N LEU A 52 0.98 10.79 4.33
CA LEU A 52 0.73 9.70 3.38
C LEU A 52 0.01 10.21 2.13
N GLY A 53 -1.06 10.98 2.30
CA GLY A 53 -1.86 11.49 1.17
C GLY A 53 -1.02 12.29 0.17
N ARG A 54 -0.15 13.20 0.66
CA ARG A 54 0.74 13.97 -0.20
C ARG A 54 1.74 13.10 -0.97
N LEU A 55 2.26 12.05 -0.33
CA LEU A 55 3.21 11.12 -0.96
C LEU A 55 2.53 10.27 -2.03
N VAL A 56 1.33 9.73 -1.73
CA VAL A 56 0.56 8.94 -2.71
C VAL A 56 0.10 9.81 -3.88
N ALA A 57 -0.38 11.04 -3.62
CA ALA A 57 -0.76 11.98 -4.68
C ALA A 57 0.44 12.32 -5.59
N GLY A 58 1.63 12.48 -5.02
CA GLY A 58 2.86 12.66 -5.79
C GLY A 58 3.19 11.47 -6.68
N GLU A 59 3.02 10.24 -6.17
CA GLU A 59 3.27 9.03 -6.95
C GLU A 59 2.21 8.83 -8.05
N VAL A 60 0.94 9.15 -7.77
CA VAL A 60 -0.14 9.19 -8.77
C VAL A 60 0.26 10.07 -9.96
N ALA A 61 0.74 11.28 -9.69
CA ALA A 61 1.16 12.22 -10.73
C ALA A 61 2.38 11.71 -11.53
N VAL A 62 3.38 11.15 -10.85
CA VAL A 62 4.59 10.59 -11.48
C VAL A 62 4.25 9.43 -12.42
N ARG A 63 3.31 8.56 -11.99
CA ARG A 63 2.89 7.36 -12.77
C ARG A 63 1.80 7.67 -13.79
N GLN A 64 1.26 8.90 -13.78
CA GLN A 64 0.10 9.25 -14.59
C GLN A 64 -1.05 8.24 -14.37
N ALA A 65 -1.28 7.86 -13.11
CA ALA A 65 -2.33 6.94 -12.75
C ALA A 65 -3.68 7.65 -12.75
N THR A 66 -4.72 6.98 -13.26
CA THR A 66 -6.11 7.48 -13.28
C THR A 66 -6.95 6.86 -12.16
N ALA A 67 -6.44 5.78 -11.56
CA ALA A 67 -7.05 5.10 -10.44
C ALA A 67 -6.00 4.66 -9.41
N VAL A 68 -6.40 4.56 -8.13
CA VAL A 68 -5.55 4.12 -7.03
C VAL A 68 -6.32 3.15 -6.14
N GLY A 69 -5.73 2.01 -5.80
CA GLY A 69 -6.37 1.02 -4.95
C GLY A 69 -5.52 -0.21 -4.72
N GLY A 70 -6.04 -1.17 -3.96
CA GLY A 70 -5.35 -2.42 -3.64
C GLY A 70 -6.20 -3.34 -2.78
N LEU A 71 -5.59 -4.39 -2.20
CA LEU A 71 -6.33 -5.39 -1.45
C LEU A 71 -6.86 -4.84 -0.12
N THR A 72 -8.18 -4.98 0.06
CA THR A 72 -8.82 -4.59 1.34
C THR A 72 -8.28 -5.46 2.51
N MET A 73 -8.08 -4.91 3.70
CA MET A 73 -8.32 -3.57 4.25
C MET A 73 -7.05 -2.70 4.29
N GLY A 74 -5.85 -3.27 4.04
CA GLY A 74 -4.58 -2.56 4.19
C GLY A 74 -4.46 -1.38 3.23
N ALA A 75 -4.84 -1.59 1.97
CA ALA A 75 -4.78 -0.59 0.90
C ALA A 75 -5.83 0.52 1.02
N ASP A 76 -6.99 0.25 1.64
CA ASP A 76 -8.12 1.17 1.64
C ASP A 76 -7.78 2.58 2.16
N PRO A 77 -7.16 2.72 3.35
CA PRO A 77 -6.77 4.04 3.86
C PRO A 77 -5.70 4.72 2.99
N VAL A 78 -4.83 3.95 2.33
CA VAL A 78 -3.78 4.48 1.45
C VAL A 78 -4.41 5.12 0.21
N ALA A 79 -5.37 4.43 -0.42
CA ALA A 79 -6.12 4.95 -1.56
C ALA A 79 -6.96 6.18 -1.18
N CYS A 80 -7.66 6.14 -0.04
CA CYS A 80 -8.44 7.27 0.45
C CYS A 80 -7.58 8.50 0.77
N ALA A 81 -6.34 8.30 1.25
CA ALA A 81 -5.42 9.39 1.56
C ALA A 81 -5.03 10.19 0.30
N ALA A 82 -4.93 9.56 -0.87
CA ALA A 82 -4.68 10.25 -2.14
C ALA A 82 -5.81 11.23 -2.47
N LEU A 83 -7.08 10.81 -2.36
CA LEU A 83 -8.25 11.66 -2.58
C LEU A 83 -8.28 12.83 -1.58
N ALA A 84 -8.02 12.56 -0.31
CA ALA A 84 -7.99 13.60 0.73
C ALA A 84 -6.89 14.63 0.52
N ALA A 85 -5.81 14.27 -0.17
CA ALA A 85 -4.75 15.18 -0.59
C ALA A 85 -5.03 15.92 -1.90
N GLY A 86 -6.20 15.71 -2.51
CA GLY A 86 -6.63 16.39 -3.74
C GLY A 86 -6.10 15.76 -5.03
N ALA A 87 -5.67 14.49 -5.01
CA ALA A 87 -5.33 13.79 -6.24
C ALA A 87 -6.58 13.61 -7.12
N ASP A 88 -6.47 13.95 -8.40
CA ASP A 88 -7.54 13.76 -9.39
C ASP A 88 -7.50 12.33 -9.94
N VAL A 89 -8.01 11.40 -9.14
CA VAL A 89 -8.04 9.96 -9.45
C VAL A 89 -9.29 9.30 -8.87
N LYS A 90 -9.65 8.14 -9.38
CA LYS A 90 -10.66 7.26 -8.79
C LYS A 90 -10.00 6.37 -7.73
N ALA A 91 -10.54 6.28 -6.51
CA ALA A 91 -10.10 5.28 -5.54
C ALA A 91 -10.99 4.04 -5.64
N PHE A 92 -10.38 2.85 -5.53
CA PHE A 92 -11.06 1.57 -5.57
C PHE A 92 -10.48 0.60 -4.54
N PHE A 93 -11.24 -0.45 -4.21
CA PHE A 93 -10.83 -1.49 -3.28
C PHE A 93 -10.93 -2.87 -3.94
N VAL A 94 -9.88 -3.69 -3.77
CA VAL A 94 -9.85 -5.06 -4.28
C VAL A 94 -10.32 -6.00 -3.18
N ARG A 95 -11.36 -6.78 -3.43
CA ARG A 95 -11.93 -7.74 -2.49
C ARG A 95 -11.03 -8.97 -2.35
N LYS A 96 -11.02 -9.57 -1.15
CA LYS A 96 -10.37 -10.88 -0.92
C LYS A 96 -11.10 -12.03 -1.60
N GLU A 97 -12.43 -11.90 -1.76
CA GLU A 97 -13.30 -12.90 -2.38
C GLU A 97 -14.22 -12.22 -3.38
N ARG A 98 -14.56 -12.91 -4.47
CA ARG A 98 -15.55 -12.42 -5.43
C ARG A 98 -16.90 -12.24 -4.76
N LYS A 99 -17.64 -11.24 -5.20
CA LYS A 99 -19.01 -11.02 -4.75
C LYS A 99 -19.89 -12.21 -5.20
N ALA A 100 -20.58 -12.84 -4.27
CA ALA A 100 -21.43 -14.01 -4.55
C ALA A 100 -22.66 -13.66 -5.40
N HIS A 101 -23.08 -12.37 -5.40
CA HIS A 101 -24.27 -11.88 -6.09
C HIS A 101 -23.97 -10.60 -6.85
N GLY A 102 -24.73 -10.32 -7.91
CA GLY A 102 -24.54 -9.15 -8.78
C GLY A 102 -23.47 -9.36 -9.84
N LEU A 103 -22.68 -8.33 -10.14
CA LEU A 103 -21.69 -8.35 -11.23
C LEU A 103 -20.47 -9.23 -10.97
N GLN A 104 -20.38 -9.90 -9.83
CA GLN A 104 -19.27 -10.79 -9.44
C GLN A 104 -17.87 -10.20 -9.65
N ARG A 105 -17.72 -8.89 -9.47
CA ARG A 105 -16.45 -8.17 -9.64
C ARG A 105 -15.51 -8.32 -8.46
N TRP A 106 -14.21 -8.22 -8.76
CA TRP A 106 -13.16 -8.11 -7.75
C TRP A 106 -13.01 -6.70 -7.18
N VAL A 107 -13.38 -5.68 -7.96
CA VAL A 107 -13.16 -4.27 -7.64
C VAL A 107 -14.47 -3.61 -7.19
N GLU A 108 -14.38 -2.87 -6.08
CA GLU A 108 -15.45 -2.03 -5.54
C GLU A 108 -15.01 -0.56 -5.61
N GLY A 109 -15.94 0.32 -5.98
CA GLY A 109 -15.70 1.76 -6.10
C GLY A 109 -16.46 2.37 -7.26
N PRO A 110 -16.05 3.56 -7.73
CA PRO A 110 -16.58 4.15 -8.94
C PRO A 110 -16.30 3.26 -10.15
N PRO A 111 -17.11 3.33 -11.22
CA PRO A 111 -16.84 2.58 -12.44
C PRO A 111 -15.44 2.89 -12.99
N LEU A 112 -14.69 1.83 -13.27
CA LEU A 112 -13.40 1.89 -13.95
C LEU A 112 -13.58 1.34 -15.37
N ASP A 113 -13.03 2.07 -16.34
CA ASP A 113 -13.06 1.68 -17.74
C ASP A 113 -11.87 0.77 -18.08
N PRO A 114 -12.00 -0.18 -19.00
CA PRO A 114 -10.88 -0.99 -19.46
C PRO A 114 -9.71 -0.11 -19.94
N GLY A 115 -8.49 -0.48 -19.54
CA GLY A 115 -7.28 0.28 -19.86
C GLY A 115 -6.98 1.44 -18.90
N GLU A 116 -7.81 1.69 -17.87
CA GLU A 116 -7.44 2.65 -16.83
C GLU A 116 -6.16 2.24 -16.12
N ARG A 117 -5.30 3.23 -15.85
CA ARG A 117 -3.96 3.07 -15.29
C ARG A 117 -4.01 3.13 -13.77
N CYS A 118 -3.83 1.97 -13.13
CA CYS A 118 -3.95 1.82 -11.70
C CYS A 118 -2.59 1.94 -10.98
N LEU A 119 -2.49 2.81 -9.99
CA LEU A 119 -1.47 2.73 -8.96
C LEU A 119 -1.95 1.74 -7.89
N VAL A 120 -1.31 0.58 -7.81
CA VAL A 120 -1.63 -0.42 -6.77
C VAL A 120 -0.94 -0.01 -5.47
N VAL A 121 -1.69 -0.01 -4.36
CA VAL A 121 -1.17 0.41 -3.06
C VAL A 121 -1.31 -0.69 -2.00
N GLU A 122 -0.40 -0.68 -1.01
CA GLU A 122 -0.41 -1.62 0.12
C GLU A 122 0.08 -0.91 1.39
N ASP A 123 -0.40 -1.32 2.57
CA ASP A 123 0.08 -0.76 3.83
C ASP A 123 1.44 -1.35 4.25
N VAL A 124 1.60 -2.68 4.25
CA VAL A 124 2.85 -3.36 4.62
C VAL A 124 3.13 -4.53 3.68
N VAL A 125 4.30 -4.50 3.05
CA VAL A 125 4.82 -5.60 2.24
C VAL A 125 5.78 -6.46 3.06
N THR A 126 5.53 -7.78 3.07
CA THR A 126 6.46 -8.81 3.58
C THR A 126 6.90 -9.70 2.41
N THR A 127 6.11 -10.70 2.05
CA THR A 127 6.35 -11.56 0.89
C THR A 127 5.74 -11.03 -0.41
N GLY A 128 4.88 -10.02 -0.34
CA GLY A 128 4.18 -9.45 -1.48
C GLY A 128 2.96 -10.24 -1.98
N ALA A 129 2.62 -11.38 -1.36
CA ALA A 129 1.56 -12.26 -1.86
C ALA A 129 0.19 -11.59 -1.97
N SER A 130 -0.20 -10.74 -1.00
CA SER A 130 -1.46 -9.98 -1.04
C SER A 130 -1.49 -9.00 -2.20
N THR A 131 -0.39 -8.30 -2.42
CA THR A 131 -0.26 -7.31 -3.50
C THR A 131 -0.26 -7.99 -4.88
N VAL A 132 0.42 -9.14 -5.02
CA VAL A 132 0.41 -9.94 -6.25
C VAL A 132 -1.02 -10.40 -6.56
N ALA A 133 -1.75 -10.92 -5.58
CA ALA A 133 -3.15 -11.31 -5.75
C ALA A 133 -4.06 -10.12 -6.14
N ALA A 134 -3.79 -8.91 -5.61
CA ALA A 134 -4.50 -7.71 -6.03
C ALA A 134 -4.22 -7.35 -7.50
N ILE A 135 -2.96 -7.43 -7.93
CA ILE A 135 -2.54 -7.17 -9.31
C ILE A 135 -3.25 -8.10 -10.29
N GLU A 136 -3.31 -9.40 -9.98
CA GLU A 136 -4.02 -10.39 -10.80
C GLU A 136 -5.50 -10.04 -10.95
N ARG A 137 -6.19 -9.72 -9.85
CA ARG A 137 -7.61 -9.35 -9.85
C ARG A 137 -7.89 -8.06 -10.60
N ILE A 138 -7.01 -7.06 -10.48
CA ILE A 138 -7.10 -5.80 -11.22
C ILE A 138 -7.00 -6.07 -12.73
N ARG A 139 -6.07 -6.93 -13.14
CA ARG A 139 -5.94 -7.33 -14.56
C ARG A 139 -7.12 -8.14 -15.08
N GLU A 140 -7.74 -9.00 -14.25
CA GLU A 140 -8.98 -9.70 -14.62
C GLU A 140 -10.13 -8.74 -14.94
N GLU A 141 -10.13 -7.53 -14.34
CA GLU A 141 -11.10 -6.46 -14.66
C GLU A 141 -10.71 -5.64 -15.92
N GLY A 142 -9.62 -5.98 -16.61
CA GLY A 142 -9.15 -5.29 -17.82
C GLY A 142 -8.38 -4.00 -17.56
N LEU A 143 -7.87 -3.80 -16.35
CA LEU A 143 -7.18 -2.59 -15.94
C LEU A 143 -5.65 -2.74 -16.07
N GLU A 144 -4.94 -1.63 -16.29
CA GLU A 144 -3.49 -1.59 -16.41
C GLU A 144 -2.80 -1.23 -15.09
N ILE A 145 -1.62 -1.80 -14.84
CA ILE A 145 -0.81 -1.47 -13.67
C ILE A 145 0.22 -0.40 -14.05
N ALA A 146 0.05 0.82 -13.53
CA ALA A 146 0.96 1.94 -13.75
C ALA A 146 2.20 1.90 -12.82
N GLY A 147 2.07 1.24 -11.69
CA GLY A 147 3.10 1.05 -10.68
C GLY A 147 2.52 0.51 -9.38
N VAL A 148 3.40 0.18 -8.45
CA VAL A 148 3.00 -0.31 -7.12
C VAL A 148 3.70 0.52 -6.04
N LEU A 149 2.96 0.90 -5.01
CA LEU A 149 3.45 1.69 -3.89
C LEU A 149 3.07 1.04 -2.56
N SER A 150 4.04 0.80 -1.68
CA SER A 150 3.74 0.42 -0.30
C SER A 150 4.09 1.52 0.69
N VAL A 151 3.39 1.55 1.82
CA VAL A 151 3.73 2.45 2.92
C VAL A 151 5.01 1.97 3.59
N LEU A 152 5.12 0.66 3.84
CA LEU A 152 6.31 0.06 4.46
C LEU A 152 6.67 -1.27 3.80
N ASP A 153 7.96 -1.46 3.49
CA ASP A 153 8.53 -2.73 3.07
C ASP A 153 9.36 -3.35 4.21
N ARG A 154 9.08 -4.60 4.54
CA ARG A 154 9.83 -5.37 5.56
C ARG A 154 11.13 -5.97 5.02
N LEU A 155 11.49 -5.72 3.76
CA LEU A 155 12.70 -6.21 3.10
C LEU A 155 12.82 -7.76 3.08
N ALA A 156 11.70 -8.45 3.00
CA ALA A 156 11.63 -9.91 2.96
C ALA A 156 11.45 -10.48 1.52
N GLY A 157 11.93 -9.74 0.51
CA GLY A 157 11.88 -10.14 -0.90
C GLY A 157 10.54 -9.87 -1.60
N GLY A 158 9.57 -9.28 -0.90
CA GLY A 158 8.25 -8.99 -1.46
C GLY A 158 8.26 -7.96 -2.58
N GLY A 159 9.14 -6.95 -2.49
CA GLY A 159 9.26 -5.92 -3.52
C GLY A 159 9.59 -6.47 -4.89
N GLU A 160 10.59 -7.37 -4.98
CA GLU A 160 10.97 -8.03 -6.23
C GLU A 160 9.84 -8.92 -6.80
N ALA A 161 9.12 -9.64 -5.93
CA ALA A 161 8.00 -10.47 -6.35
C ALA A 161 6.86 -9.62 -6.94
N ILE A 162 6.57 -8.48 -6.31
CA ILE A 162 5.58 -7.51 -6.77
C ILE A 162 5.99 -6.90 -8.11
N GLU A 163 7.24 -6.45 -8.26
CA GLU A 163 7.72 -5.81 -9.48
C GLU A 163 7.66 -6.78 -10.68
N ARG A 164 8.07 -8.04 -10.47
CA ARG A 164 7.91 -9.09 -11.49
C ARG A 164 6.45 -9.34 -11.87
N ALA A 165 5.57 -9.44 -10.88
CA ALA A 165 4.15 -9.69 -11.12
C ALA A 165 3.47 -8.49 -11.79
N ALA A 166 3.82 -7.28 -11.39
CA ALA A 166 3.25 -6.04 -11.94
C ALA A 166 3.75 -5.75 -13.36
N GLY A 167 4.98 -6.13 -13.72
CA GLY A 167 5.65 -5.64 -14.93
C GLY A 167 5.77 -4.12 -14.95
N ALA A 168 5.75 -3.49 -13.76
CA ALA A 168 5.78 -2.06 -13.53
C ALA A 168 6.58 -1.77 -12.25
N PRO A 169 7.17 -0.57 -12.10
CA PRO A 169 8.04 -0.28 -10.97
C PRO A 169 7.32 -0.36 -9.61
N TYR A 170 7.98 -0.97 -8.64
CA TYR A 170 7.61 -0.97 -7.23
C TYR A 170 8.41 0.08 -6.45
N ARG A 171 7.76 0.72 -5.47
CA ARG A 171 8.39 1.65 -4.54
C ARG A 171 7.79 1.49 -3.14
N ALA A 172 8.65 1.51 -2.12
CA ALA A 172 8.23 1.69 -0.73
C ALA A 172 8.46 3.14 -0.29
N LEU A 173 7.53 3.69 0.51
CA LEU A 173 7.69 5.02 1.12
C LEU A 173 8.64 4.97 2.31
N ALA A 174 8.66 3.85 3.02
CA ALA A 174 9.59 3.56 4.10
C ALA A 174 9.94 2.06 4.08
N THR A 175 11.08 1.72 4.66
CA THR A 175 11.50 0.35 4.90
C THR A 175 11.50 0.03 6.40
N ILE A 176 11.60 -1.23 6.75
CA ILE A 176 11.74 -1.62 8.16
C ILE A 176 13.04 -1.06 8.77
N ASP A 177 14.10 -0.85 7.97
CA ASP A 177 15.35 -0.22 8.43
C ASP A 177 15.16 1.25 8.82
N ASP A 178 14.25 1.95 8.15
CA ASP A 178 13.88 3.33 8.51
C ASP A 178 13.09 3.39 9.80
N VAL A 179 12.31 2.35 10.13
CA VAL A 179 11.35 2.35 11.25
C VAL A 179 11.95 1.66 12.49
N TYR A 180 12.67 0.56 12.32
CA TYR A 180 13.27 -0.23 13.39
C TYR A 180 14.70 -0.70 13.03
N PRO A 181 15.67 0.21 12.97
CA PRO A 181 17.04 -0.10 12.56
C PRO A 181 17.79 -1.05 13.52
N GLU A 182 17.42 -1.07 14.81
CA GLU A 182 18.03 -1.89 15.87
C GLU A 182 17.44 -3.30 15.98
N ARG A 183 16.58 -3.73 15.07
CA ARG A 183 15.98 -5.08 15.10
C ARG A 183 17.02 -6.19 14.99
N SER A 184 16.74 -7.33 15.64
CA SER A 184 17.65 -8.48 15.72
C SER A 184 17.68 -9.39 14.48
N ASP A 185 16.73 -9.22 13.56
CA ASP A 185 16.57 -10.03 12.34
C ASP A 185 17.11 -9.35 11.07
N ARG A 186 18.01 -8.39 11.24
CA ARG A 186 18.64 -7.59 10.17
C ARG A 186 19.70 -8.39 9.41
#